data_81728c7b1cb9937881951ec600c83cb4
#
_entry.id   81728c7b1cb9937881951ec600c83cb4
#
_cell.length_a   1.000
_cell.length_b   1.000
_cell.length_c   1.000
_cell.angle_alpha   90.00
_cell.angle_beta   90.00
_cell.angle_gamma   90.00
#
_symmetry.space_group_name_H-M   'P 1'
#
loop_
_entity.id
_entity.type
_entity.pdbx_description
1 polymer ?
#
loop_
_entity_poly.entity_id
_entity_poly.type
_entity_poly.pdbx_seq_one_letter_code
_entity_poly.pdbx_strand_id
1 'polypeptide(L)'
;MSSTPVLAPVPGRALPLSEVPDPVFSQGMVGYGAAVDPPRQVVDAIAPVSGKILKLLPHAYVIMTAEGLGVLVHLGLDTVGLDGAGFTTHVAQGDAVTAGQPVITYDVPAIVAAGLSPVVPVVVMDERDPANITVGTAVGSGSDIDVGATLFTANKQ
;
A
#
# COMPACT_ATOMS: atom_id res chain seq x y z
N MET A 1 -1.42 -1.45 -24.45
CA MET A 1 -0.49 -1.28 -23.33
C MET A 1 -0.87 -0.04 -22.53
N SER A 2 -1.01 -0.16 -21.21
CA SER A 2 -1.34 0.95 -20.35
C SER A 2 -0.41 0.99 -19.13
N SER A 3 -0.22 2.19 -18.60
CA SER A 3 0.59 2.41 -17.39
C SER A 3 -0.26 3.13 -16.36
N THR A 4 -0.26 2.64 -15.14
CA THR A 4 -1.01 3.22 -14.04
C THR A 4 -0.04 3.64 -12.95
N PRO A 5 0.07 4.93 -12.64
CA PRO A 5 0.86 5.35 -11.48
C PRO A 5 0.15 4.91 -10.21
N VAL A 6 0.90 4.34 -9.29
CA VAL A 6 0.42 3.91 -7.98
C VAL A 6 1.07 4.81 -6.94
N LEU A 7 0.25 5.54 -6.20
CA LEU A 7 0.73 6.56 -5.29
C LEU A 7 1.15 5.96 -3.95
N ALA A 8 2.06 6.64 -3.26
CA ALA A 8 2.40 6.28 -1.89
C ALA A 8 1.19 6.53 -1.00
N PRO A 9 0.64 5.49 -0.36
CA PRO A 9 -0.56 5.66 0.47
C PRO A 9 -0.27 6.36 1.80
N VAL A 10 0.99 6.33 2.22
CA VAL A 10 1.48 7.00 3.44
C VAL A 10 2.82 7.66 3.11
N PRO A 11 3.21 8.70 3.85
CA PRO A 11 4.56 9.24 3.70
C PRO A 11 5.57 8.33 4.39
N GLY A 12 6.84 8.52 4.13
CA GLY A 12 7.90 7.82 4.83
C GLY A 12 9.06 7.48 3.92
N ARG A 13 9.75 6.39 4.23
CA ARG A 13 10.87 5.92 3.44
C ARG A 13 10.39 4.86 2.44
N ALA A 14 10.63 5.10 1.16
CA ALA A 14 10.28 4.14 0.11
C ALA A 14 11.28 2.98 0.12
N LEU A 15 10.77 1.77 -0.04
CA LEU A 15 11.56 0.54 0.00
C LEU A 15 11.19 -0.37 -1.16
N PRO A 16 12.18 -1.10 -1.72
CA PRO A 16 11.86 -2.23 -2.59
C PRO A 16 11.04 -3.27 -1.84
N LEU A 17 10.13 -3.93 -2.52
CA LEU A 17 9.28 -4.96 -1.92
C LEU A 17 10.12 -6.08 -1.28
N SER A 18 11.26 -6.41 -1.89
CA SER A 18 12.17 -7.45 -1.40
C SER A 18 12.74 -7.17 -0.01
N GLU A 19 12.70 -5.91 0.46
CA GLU A 19 13.19 -5.54 1.79
C GLU A 19 12.11 -5.62 2.88
N VAL A 20 10.87 -5.94 2.52
CA VAL A 20 9.80 -6.12 3.50
C VAL A 20 10.11 -7.39 4.32
N PRO A 21 10.12 -7.31 5.66
CA PRO A 21 10.47 -8.47 6.49
C PRO A 21 9.30 -9.45 6.66
N ASP A 22 8.70 -9.84 5.55
CA ASP A 22 7.61 -10.82 5.49
C ASP A 22 7.69 -11.52 4.14
N PRO A 23 7.95 -12.86 4.11
CA PRO A 23 8.14 -13.59 2.85
C PRO A 23 6.93 -13.54 1.92
N VAL A 24 5.73 -13.42 2.47
CA VAL A 24 4.51 -13.34 1.65
C VAL A 24 4.59 -12.14 0.70
N PHE A 25 5.14 -11.02 1.18
CA PHE A 25 5.31 -9.82 0.35
C PHE A 25 6.66 -9.81 -0.36
N SER A 26 7.74 -10.06 0.36
CA SER A 26 9.10 -9.89 -0.18
C SER A 26 9.40 -10.83 -1.35
N GLN A 27 8.73 -11.99 -1.40
CA GLN A 27 8.91 -12.96 -2.47
C GLN A 27 7.86 -12.83 -3.58
N GLY A 28 7.02 -11.80 -3.54
CA GLY A 28 6.01 -11.57 -4.57
C GLY A 28 4.86 -12.56 -4.58
N MET A 29 4.58 -13.23 -3.46
CA MET A 29 3.54 -14.27 -3.40
C MET A 29 2.13 -13.72 -3.62
N VAL A 30 1.88 -12.47 -3.23
CA VAL A 30 0.60 -11.77 -3.45
C VAL A 30 0.61 -11.03 -4.78
N GLY A 31 1.75 -10.52 -5.17
CA GLY A 31 1.98 -9.71 -6.36
C GLY A 31 3.27 -8.90 -6.19
N TYR A 32 3.52 -7.97 -7.09
CA TYR A 32 4.70 -7.13 -7.05
C TYR A 32 4.32 -5.66 -6.90
N GLY A 33 5.22 -4.88 -6.35
CA GLY A 33 5.04 -3.46 -6.10
C GLY A 33 6.22 -2.90 -5.32
N ALA A 34 5.92 -2.14 -4.27
CA ALA A 34 6.93 -1.55 -3.41
C ALA A 34 6.35 -1.39 -2.00
N ALA A 35 7.11 -0.78 -1.11
CA ALA A 35 6.67 -0.58 0.26
C ALA A 35 7.10 0.80 0.76
N VAL A 36 6.46 1.25 1.85
CA VAL A 36 6.83 2.50 2.54
C VAL A 36 6.94 2.18 4.03
N ASP A 37 8.03 2.64 4.64
CA ASP A 37 8.18 2.61 6.10
C ASP A 37 7.73 3.98 6.63
N PRO A 38 6.54 4.08 7.26
CA PRO A 38 5.97 5.35 7.64
C PRO A 38 6.65 5.96 8.87
N PRO A 39 6.55 7.29 9.05
CA PRO A 39 7.04 7.92 10.28
C PRO A 39 6.23 7.41 11.47
N ARG A 40 6.80 7.50 12.68
CA ARG A 40 6.14 7.02 13.90
C ARG A 40 5.13 8.06 14.39
N GLN A 41 4.11 8.30 13.57
CA GLN A 41 3.02 9.28 13.80
C GLN A 41 1.72 8.68 13.27
N VAL A 42 0.60 9.25 13.71
CA VAL A 42 -0.71 8.93 13.12
C VAL A 42 -0.76 9.56 11.72
N VAL A 43 -1.06 8.76 10.71
CA VAL A 43 -1.15 9.21 9.32
C VAL A 43 -2.45 8.73 8.70
N ASP A 44 -2.93 9.43 7.68
CA ASP A 44 -4.04 8.98 6.88
C ASP A 44 -3.50 8.20 5.67
N ALA A 45 -3.87 6.92 5.58
CA ALA A 45 -3.57 6.12 4.41
C ALA A 45 -4.59 6.45 3.32
N ILE A 46 -4.10 6.81 2.14
CA ILE A 46 -4.92 7.28 1.03
C ILE A 46 -5.09 6.19 -0.03
N ALA A 47 -6.06 6.40 -0.93
CA ALA A 47 -6.22 5.54 -2.11
C ALA A 47 -5.02 5.76 -3.06
N PRO A 48 -4.24 4.70 -3.35
CA PRO A 48 -3.08 4.83 -4.25
C PRO A 48 -3.49 4.92 -5.72
N VAL A 49 -4.72 4.56 -6.03
CA VAL A 49 -5.31 4.61 -7.37
C VAL A 49 -6.78 4.98 -7.24
N SER A 50 -7.37 5.46 -8.33
CA SER A 50 -8.82 5.66 -8.41
C SER A 50 -9.49 4.34 -8.79
N GLY A 51 -10.64 4.06 -8.20
CA GLY A 51 -11.39 2.85 -8.50
C GLY A 51 -12.44 2.57 -7.45
N LYS A 52 -12.75 1.28 -7.30
CA LYS A 52 -13.78 0.82 -6.36
C LYS A 52 -13.11 0.01 -5.25
N ILE A 53 -13.52 0.24 -4.02
CA ILE A 53 -13.05 -0.56 -2.87
C ILE A 53 -13.60 -1.98 -3.04
N LEU A 54 -12.75 -2.88 -3.53
CA LEU A 54 -13.11 -4.29 -3.72
C LEU A 54 -13.19 -5.02 -2.40
N LYS A 55 -12.27 -4.69 -1.47
CA LYS A 55 -12.24 -5.27 -0.15
C LYS A 55 -11.73 -4.24 0.85
N LEU A 56 -12.36 -4.19 2.03
CA LEU A 56 -11.92 -3.31 3.11
C LEU A 56 -11.88 -4.10 4.40
N LEU A 57 -10.70 -4.13 5.01
CA LEU A 57 -10.44 -4.63 6.35
C LEU A 57 -9.91 -3.46 7.17
N PRO A 58 -9.93 -3.51 8.50
CA PRO A 58 -9.38 -2.40 9.28
C PRO A 58 -7.92 -2.07 8.94
N HIS A 59 -7.12 -3.10 8.65
CA HIS A 59 -5.67 -2.99 8.42
C HIS A 59 -5.26 -3.07 6.95
N ALA A 60 -6.20 -3.21 6.02
CA ALA A 60 -5.86 -3.40 4.61
C ALA A 60 -7.04 -3.08 3.69
N TYR A 61 -6.74 -2.69 2.46
CA TYR A 61 -7.77 -2.48 1.46
C TYR A 61 -7.26 -2.80 0.07
N VAL A 62 -8.20 -3.21 -0.79
CA VAL A 62 -7.93 -3.47 -2.21
C VAL A 62 -8.82 -2.55 -3.03
N ILE A 63 -8.21 -1.83 -3.98
CA ILE A 63 -8.92 -0.97 -4.91
C ILE A 63 -8.77 -1.57 -6.31
N MET A 64 -9.90 -1.75 -6.99
CA MET A 64 -9.92 -2.24 -8.36
C MET A 64 -10.11 -1.06 -9.30
N THR A 65 -9.15 -0.83 -10.20
CA THR A 65 -9.25 0.23 -11.21
C THR A 65 -10.23 -0.14 -12.32
N ALA A 66 -10.61 0.85 -13.13
CA ALA A 66 -11.50 0.62 -14.26
C ALA A 66 -10.89 -0.36 -15.28
N GLU A 67 -9.56 -0.41 -15.37
CA GLU A 67 -8.86 -1.34 -16.26
C GLU A 67 -8.71 -2.76 -15.69
N GLY A 68 -9.20 -2.98 -14.47
CA GLY A 68 -9.13 -4.30 -13.85
C GLY A 68 -7.85 -4.57 -13.06
N LEU A 69 -7.12 -3.53 -12.68
CA LEU A 69 -5.93 -3.64 -11.86
C LEU A 69 -6.31 -3.61 -10.39
N GLY A 70 -6.00 -4.67 -9.64
CA GLY A 70 -6.24 -4.72 -8.20
C GLY A 70 -5.00 -4.30 -7.43
N VAL A 71 -5.11 -3.24 -6.64
CA VAL A 71 -4.00 -2.73 -5.82
C VAL A 71 -4.31 -2.94 -4.36
N LEU A 72 -3.46 -3.70 -3.67
CA LEU A 72 -3.55 -3.98 -2.24
C LEU A 72 -2.64 -3.02 -1.48
N VAL A 73 -3.19 -2.40 -0.44
CA VAL A 73 -2.41 -1.66 0.57
C VAL A 73 -2.59 -2.40 1.89
N HIS A 74 -1.48 -2.84 2.50
CA HIS A 74 -1.50 -3.56 3.77
C HIS A 74 -0.79 -2.72 4.83
N LEU A 75 -1.55 -2.27 5.83
CA LEU A 75 -1.04 -1.36 6.86
C LEU A 75 -0.37 -2.14 7.99
N GLY A 76 0.95 -2.24 7.92
CA GLY A 76 1.76 -3.01 8.85
C GLY A 76 1.80 -4.49 8.52
N LEU A 77 2.61 -5.23 9.24
CA LEU A 77 2.76 -6.69 9.09
C LEU A 77 2.16 -7.37 10.31
N ASP A 78 1.43 -8.46 10.05
CA ASP A 78 0.73 -9.25 11.10
C ASP A 78 -0.31 -8.45 11.89
N THR A 79 -0.76 -7.33 11.34
CA THR A 79 -1.69 -6.42 12.02
C THR A 79 -3.12 -6.95 12.05
N VAL A 80 -3.42 -8.02 11.33
CA VAL A 80 -4.72 -8.68 11.37
C VAL A 80 -5.08 -9.13 12.79
N GLY A 81 -4.11 -9.51 13.59
CA GLY A 81 -4.31 -9.95 14.98
C GLY A 81 -4.74 -8.85 15.94
N LEU A 82 -4.71 -7.58 15.52
CA LEU A 82 -5.11 -6.46 16.37
C LEU A 82 -6.61 -6.22 16.37
N ASP A 83 -7.38 -6.92 15.54
CA ASP A 83 -8.84 -6.80 15.44
C ASP A 83 -9.32 -5.36 15.26
N GLY A 84 -8.57 -4.57 14.48
CA GLY A 84 -8.92 -3.19 14.18
C GLY A 84 -8.35 -2.14 15.13
N ALA A 85 -7.66 -2.55 16.18
CA ALA A 85 -7.03 -1.59 17.10
C ALA A 85 -5.91 -0.82 16.38
N GLY A 86 -5.97 0.50 16.40
CA GLY A 86 -5.02 1.37 15.70
C GLY A 86 -5.45 1.79 14.30
N PHE A 87 -6.67 1.42 13.87
CA PHE A 87 -7.19 1.73 12.54
C PHE A 87 -8.58 2.31 12.61
N THR A 88 -8.81 3.40 11.84
CA THR A 88 -10.13 4.01 11.70
C THR A 88 -10.47 4.12 10.22
N THR A 89 -11.49 3.39 9.76
CA THR A 89 -11.91 3.42 8.36
C THR A 89 -12.80 4.62 8.08
N HIS A 90 -12.63 5.24 6.89
CA HIS A 90 -13.39 6.41 6.47
C HIS A 90 -14.30 6.13 5.27
N VAL A 91 -14.21 4.94 4.70
CA VAL A 91 -15.00 4.51 3.55
C VAL A 91 -15.55 3.12 3.83
N ALA A 92 -16.40 2.61 2.94
CA ALA A 92 -16.96 1.28 3.04
C ALA A 92 -16.59 0.44 1.82
N GLN A 93 -16.61 -0.88 1.99
CA GLN A 93 -16.43 -1.80 0.86
C GLN A 93 -17.53 -1.54 -0.18
N GLY A 94 -17.13 -1.44 -1.43
CA GLY A 94 -18.01 -1.10 -2.52
C GLY A 94 -18.02 0.37 -2.92
N ASP A 95 -17.44 1.25 -2.09
CA ASP A 95 -17.39 2.68 -2.40
C ASP A 95 -16.44 2.96 -3.57
N ALA A 96 -16.79 3.96 -4.38
CA ALA A 96 -15.88 4.52 -5.36
C ALA A 96 -14.97 5.54 -4.67
N VAL A 97 -13.67 5.47 -4.97
CA VAL A 97 -12.68 6.38 -4.40
C VAL A 97 -11.83 7.00 -5.50
N THR A 98 -11.29 8.17 -5.20
CA THR A 98 -10.37 8.87 -6.08
C THR A 98 -8.96 8.76 -5.49
N ALA A 99 -7.95 8.59 -6.34
CA ALA A 99 -6.55 8.58 -5.90
C ALA A 99 -6.27 9.81 -5.02
N GLY A 100 -5.68 9.59 -3.85
CA GLY A 100 -5.41 10.64 -2.87
C GLY A 100 -6.47 10.77 -1.78
N GLN A 101 -7.62 10.12 -1.92
CA GLN A 101 -8.70 10.19 -0.93
C GLN A 101 -8.32 9.39 0.32
N PRO A 102 -8.48 9.94 1.54
CA PRO A 102 -8.22 9.17 2.76
C PRO A 102 -9.15 7.94 2.88
N VAL A 103 -8.56 6.80 3.22
CA VAL A 103 -9.28 5.52 3.36
C VAL A 103 -9.27 5.05 4.81
N ILE A 104 -8.10 5.03 5.45
CA ILE A 104 -7.93 4.56 6.83
C ILE A 104 -6.98 5.49 7.56
N THR A 105 -7.35 5.94 8.76
CA THR A 105 -6.39 6.59 9.65
C THR A 105 -5.59 5.50 10.35
N TYR A 106 -4.27 5.56 10.22
CA TYR A 106 -3.33 4.55 10.66
C TYR A 106 -2.50 5.09 11.84
N ASP A 107 -2.70 4.49 12.99
CA ASP A 107 -1.97 4.85 14.22
C ASP A 107 -0.66 4.05 14.27
N VAL A 108 0.36 4.56 13.60
CA VAL A 108 1.66 3.91 13.51
C VAL A 108 2.29 3.68 14.89
N PRO A 109 2.28 4.66 15.82
CA PRO A 109 2.83 4.42 17.18
C PRO A 109 2.20 3.23 17.89
N ALA A 110 0.88 3.02 17.74
CA ALA A 110 0.19 1.89 18.36
C ALA A 110 0.70 0.54 17.80
N ILE A 111 1.00 0.49 16.51
CA ILE A 111 1.52 -0.73 15.88
C ILE A 111 2.91 -1.04 16.39
N VAL A 112 3.77 -0.03 16.48
CA VAL A 112 5.13 -0.19 17.01
C VAL A 112 5.07 -0.62 18.48
N ALA A 113 4.17 -0.01 19.27
CA ALA A 113 4.00 -0.37 20.69
C ALA A 113 3.52 -1.82 20.87
N ALA A 114 2.77 -2.35 19.89
CA ALA A 114 2.34 -3.76 19.91
C ALA A 114 3.47 -4.73 19.50
N GLY A 115 4.65 -4.22 19.16
CA GLY A 115 5.78 -5.04 18.74
C GLY A 115 5.73 -5.49 17.28
N LEU A 116 4.88 -4.87 16.46
CA LEU A 116 4.71 -5.22 15.06
C LEU A 116 5.42 -4.21 14.15
N SER A 117 5.74 -4.65 12.94
CA SER A 117 6.35 -3.77 11.94
C SER A 117 5.27 -2.88 11.32
N PRO A 118 5.49 -1.56 11.25
CA PRO A 118 4.53 -0.64 10.65
C PRO A 118 4.67 -0.51 9.13
N VAL A 119 5.61 -1.21 8.51
CA VAL A 119 5.86 -1.14 7.06
C VAL A 119 4.58 -1.42 6.27
N VAL A 120 4.38 -0.65 5.21
CA VAL A 120 3.17 -0.71 4.37
C VAL A 120 3.53 -1.23 2.98
N PRO A 121 3.34 -2.53 2.72
CA PRO A 121 3.46 -3.06 1.36
C PRO A 121 2.31 -2.56 0.48
N VAL A 122 2.64 -2.21 -0.76
CA VAL A 122 1.67 -1.82 -1.80
C VAL A 122 1.96 -2.67 -3.01
N VAL A 123 1.02 -3.52 -3.39
CA VAL A 123 1.26 -4.49 -4.46
C VAL A 123 0.11 -4.53 -5.45
N VAL A 124 0.44 -4.84 -6.71
CA VAL A 124 -0.55 -5.20 -7.73
C VAL A 124 -0.83 -6.69 -7.55
N MET A 125 -2.06 -7.02 -7.15
CA MET A 125 -2.45 -8.40 -6.89
C MET A 125 -2.41 -9.23 -8.16
N ASP A 126 -1.94 -10.46 -8.01
CA ASP A 126 -1.81 -11.43 -9.10
C ASP A 126 -0.82 -11.03 -10.20
N GLU A 127 -0.04 -9.96 -10.01
CA GLU A 127 1.06 -9.66 -10.91
C GLU A 127 2.18 -10.67 -10.66
N ARG A 128 2.53 -11.45 -11.68
CA ARG A 128 3.53 -12.51 -11.57
C ARG A 128 4.88 -12.14 -12.19
N ASP A 129 4.92 -11.00 -12.88
CA ASP A 129 6.13 -10.54 -13.57
C ASP A 129 6.59 -9.21 -12.97
N PRO A 130 7.71 -9.19 -12.22
CA PRO A 130 8.22 -7.95 -11.63
C PRO A 130 8.64 -6.92 -12.69
N ALA A 131 8.86 -7.33 -13.93
CA ALA A 131 9.18 -6.41 -15.02
C ALA A 131 8.01 -5.50 -15.37
N ASN A 132 6.78 -5.84 -14.98
CA ASN A 132 5.61 -5.00 -15.19
C ASN A 132 5.48 -3.90 -14.12
N ILE A 133 6.39 -3.86 -13.16
CA ILE A 133 6.44 -2.85 -12.11
C ILE A 133 7.68 -1.98 -12.32
N THR A 134 7.46 -0.70 -12.60
CA THR A 134 8.55 0.27 -12.69
C THR A 134 8.57 1.08 -11.41
N VAL A 135 9.56 0.82 -10.56
CA VAL A 135 9.66 1.51 -9.26
C VAL A 135 10.02 2.98 -9.46
N GLY A 136 9.48 3.83 -8.59
CA GLY A 136 9.80 5.25 -8.60
C GLY A 136 11.22 5.51 -8.10
N THR A 137 11.71 6.73 -8.32
CA THR A 137 13.07 7.12 -7.96
C THR A 137 13.34 6.94 -6.47
N ALA A 138 12.37 7.26 -5.61
CA ALA A 138 12.54 7.13 -4.16
C ALA A 138 12.73 5.67 -3.74
N VAL A 139 12.04 4.72 -4.39
CA VAL A 139 12.22 3.29 -4.10
C VAL A 139 13.63 2.85 -4.47
N GLY A 140 14.09 3.23 -5.67
CA GLY A 140 15.41 2.85 -6.16
C GLY A 140 16.55 3.38 -5.30
N SER A 141 16.38 4.55 -4.69
CA SER A 141 17.39 5.16 -3.82
C SER A 141 17.18 4.90 -2.33
N GLY A 142 16.04 4.32 -1.94
CA GLY A 142 15.68 4.15 -0.53
C GLY A 142 15.45 5.48 0.18
N SER A 143 14.94 6.47 -0.53
CA SER A 143 14.76 7.84 -0.04
C SER A 143 13.36 8.05 0.51
N ASP A 144 13.17 9.21 1.18
CA ASP A 144 11.86 9.61 1.66
C ASP A 144 10.91 9.90 0.48
N ILE A 145 9.64 9.63 0.70
CA ILE A 145 8.58 9.88 -0.27
C ILE A 145 7.41 10.57 0.43
N ASP A 146 6.79 11.52 -0.24
CA ASP A 146 5.59 12.19 0.26
C ASP A 146 4.35 11.36 -0.03
N VAL A 147 3.35 11.47 0.85
CA VAL A 147 2.05 10.86 0.58
C VAL A 147 1.49 11.42 -0.74
N GLY A 148 0.98 10.54 -1.59
CA GLY A 148 0.44 10.94 -2.89
C GLY A 148 1.46 11.08 -4.01
N ALA A 149 2.76 10.99 -3.72
CA ALA A 149 3.78 10.91 -4.77
C ALA A 149 3.77 9.52 -5.39
N THR A 150 4.22 9.39 -6.63
CA THR A 150 4.24 8.10 -7.32
C THR A 150 5.25 7.16 -6.69
N LEU A 151 4.78 6.05 -6.14
CA LEU A 151 5.62 5.02 -5.54
C LEU A 151 6.18 4.10 -6.62
N PHE A 152 5.33 3.63 -7.51
CA PHE A 152 5.71 2.85 -8.68
C PHE A 152 4.66 3.00 -9.77
N THR A 153 4.97 2.50 -10.96
CA THR A 153 4.03 2.45 -12.08
C THR A 153 3.79 1.01 -12.47
N ALA A 154 2.52 0.62 -12.57
CA ALA A 154 2.13 -0.70 -13.02
C ALA A 154 1.90 -0.64 -14.53
N ASN A 155 2.61 -1.50 -15.28
CA ASN A 155 2.51 -1.57 -16.72
C ASN A 155 1.65 -2.78 -17.08
N LYS A 156 0.49 -2.54 -17.70
CA LYS A 156 -0.43 -3.58 -18.10
C LYS A 156 -0.37 -3.74 -19.62
N GLN A 157 -0.22 -4.97 -20.05
CA GLN A 157 -0.15 -5.30 -21.48
C GLN A 157 -1.49 -5.74 -22.03
#